data_a6da53eaa7a62541aa0dea71b6eb82bd
#
_entry.id   a6da53eaa7a62541aa0dea71b6eb82bd
#
_cell.length_a   1.000
_cell.length_b   1.000
_cell.length_c   1.000
_cell.angle_alpha   90.00
_cell.angle_beta   90.00
_cell.angle_gamma   90.00
#
_symmetry.space_group_name_H-M   'P 1'
#
loop_
_entity.id
_entity.type
_entity.pdbx_description
1 polymer ?
#
loop_
_entity_poly.entity_id
_entity_poly.type
_entity_poly.pdbx_seq_one_letter_code
_entity_poly.pdbx_strand_id
1 'polypeptide(L)'
;MKFVFFCHALTSCWNNGNAHFLRGIARELRELGNQVVVYEPADGWSRLNAIRDGGTESLLEASRTLPGIDIRQYGASLDLDQALDDADVVVVHEWNAADLIEQIGWRRIRGAPFTLLFHDTHHRAVTAPHELERFDLQGFDGVLVFGEVLRQIYLQLGWADRA
;
A
#
# COMPACT_ATOMS: atom_id res chain seq x y z
N MET A 1 -6.10 -15.56 7.29
CA MET A 1 -4.85 -15.05 6.68
C MET A 1 -4.49 -13.70 7.29
N LYS A 2 -3.21 -13.34 7.28
CA LYS A 2 -2.74 -12.01 7.69
C LYS A 2 -2.36 -11.19 6.45
N PHE A 3 -3.10 -10.10 6.23
CA PHE A 3 -2.83 -9.12 5.19
C PHE A 3 -2.07 -7.93 5.77
N VAL A 4 -0.98 -7.54 5.13
CA VAL A 4 -0.18 -6.37 5.48
C VAL A 4 -0.19 -5.40 4.31
N PHE A 5 -0.65 -4.17 4.57
CA PHE A 5 -0.68 -3.10 3.57
C PHE A 5 0.34 -2.02 3.90
N PHE A 6 1.10 -1.61 2.92
CA PHE A 6 1.87 -0.37 2.95
C PHE A 6 1.19 0.63 2.03
N CYS A 7 0.52 1.62 2.58
CA CYS A 7 -0.21 2.64 1.81
C CYS A 7 0.13 4.04 2.30
N HIS A 8 -0.13 5.04 1.48
CA HIS A 8 0.16 6.43 1.84
C HIS A 8 -0.90 7.07 2.73
N ALA A 9 -2.12 6.55 2.74
CA ALA A 9 -3.22 7.07 3.54
C ALA A 9 -4.37 6.06 3.67
N LEU A 10 -4.74 5.75 4.90
CA LEU A 10 -5.96 5.05 5.27
C LEU A 10 -6.79 5.92 6.22
N THR A 11 -6.15 6.49 7.25
CA THR A 11 -6.80 7.34 8.26
C THR A 11 -7.03 8.76 7.75
N SER A 12 -6.12 9.31 6.96
CA SER A 12 -6.33 10.58 6.31
C SER A 12 -7.10 10.41 5.00
N CYS A 13 -8.11 11.22 4.78
CA CYS A 13 -8.85 11.26 3.52
C CYS A 13 -8.83 12.64 2.87
N TRP A 14 -7.84 13.45 3.24
CA TRP A 14 -7.71 14.78 2.70
C TRP A 14 -7.51 14.70 1.18
N ASN A 15 -8.55 15.09 0.43
CA ASN A 15 -8.60 15.07 -1.04
C ASN A 15 -8.09 13.76 -1.70
N ASN A 16 -8.44 12.61 -1.11
CA ASN A 16 -7.87 11.32 -1.52
C ASN A 16 -8.93 10.22 -1.64
N GLY A 17 -9.41 9.99 -2.87
CA GLY A 17 -10.36 8.92 -3.18
C GLY A 17 -9.83 7.50 -2.88
N ASN A 18 -8.51 7.30 -2.98
CA ASN A 18 -7.90 5.99 -2.74
C ASN A 18 -8.03 5.54 -1.28
N ALA A 19 -8.06 6.47 -0.32
CA ALA A 19 -8.30 6.13 1.08
C ALA A 19 -9.66 5.46 1.29
N HIS A 20 -10.70 5.92 0.59
CA HIS A 20 -12.03 5.31 0.68
C HIS A 20 -12.06 3.89 0.10
N PHE A 21 -11.40 3.67 -1.02
CA PHE A 21 -11.25 2.35 -1.62
C PHE A 21 -10.51 1.37 -0.70
N LEU A 22 -9.36 1.79 -0.16
CA LEU A 22 -8.57 0.98 0.77
C LEU A 22 -9.33 0.65 2.06
N ARG A 23 -10.12 1.60 2.60
CA ARG A 23 -11.00 1.36 3.75
C ARG A 23 -12.05 0.28 3.45
N GLY A 24 -12.63 0.31 2.24
CA GLY A 24 -13.57 -0.72 1.80
C GLY A 24 -12.93 -2.09 1.75
N ILE A 25 -11.78 -2.22 1.12
CA ILE A 25 -11.02 -3.48 1.05
C ILE A 25 -10.63 -3.98 2.45
N ALA A 26 -10.08 -3.11 3.28
CA ALA A 26 -9.63 -3.49 4.62
C ALA A 26 -10.78 -4.00 5.50
N ARG A 27 -11.97 -3.36 5.41
CA ARG A 27 -13.19 -3.81 6.11
C ARG A 27 -13.64 -5.16 5.60
N GLU A 28 -13.77 -5.33 4.29
CA GLU A 28 -14.21 -6.60 3.67
C GLU A 28 -13.29 -7.75 4.07
N LEU A 29 -11.98 -7.57 3.97
CA LEU A 29 -11.02 -8.57 4.40
C LEU A 29 -11.18 -8.92 5.89
N ARG A 30 -11.42 -7.91 6.72
CA ARG A 30 -11.66 -8.10 8.16
C ARG A 30 -12.96 -8.85 8.43
N GLU A 31 -14.05 -8.55 7.72
CA GLU A 31 -15.35 -9.21 7.82
C GLU A 31 -15.27 -10.67 7.38
N LEU A 32 -14.42 -10.98 6.41
CA LEU A 32 -14.08 -12.33 5.97
C LEU A 32 -13.21 -13.11 6.98
N GLY A 33 -12.93 -12.54 8.15
CA GLY A 33 -12.19 -13.20 9.22
C GLY A 33 -10.66 -13.13 9.10
N ASN A 34 -10.14 -12.27 8.25
CA ASN A 34 -8.70 -12.08 8.12
C ASN A 34 -8.16 -11.07 9.16
N GLN A 35 -6.89 -11.20 9.50
CA GLN A 35 -6.14 -10.16 10.19
C GLN A 35 -5.67 -9.14 9.16
N VAL A 36 -5.89 -7.86 9.45
CA VAL A 36 -5.49 -6.75 8.56
C VAL A 36 -4.63 -5.77 9.34
N VAL A 37 -3.42 -5.57 8.86
CA VAL A 37 -2.44 -4.61 9.37
C VAL A 37 -2.15 -3.59 8.27
N VAL A 38 -2.22 -2.31 8.58
CA VAL A 38 -1.97 -1.24 7.62
C VAL A 38 -0.88 -0.32 8.14
N TYR A 39 0.17 -0.16 7.36
CA TYR A 39 1.26 0.76 7.61
C TYR A 39 1.08 2.03 6.79
N GLU A 40 1.06 3.19 7.45
CA GLU A 40 1.00 4.52 6.86
C GLU A 40 2.25 5.34 7.22
N PRO A 41 2.84 6.14 6.30
CA PRO A 41 3.95 7.01 6.66
C PRO A 41 3.49 8.08 7.65
N ALA A 42 4.27 8.26 8.73
CA ALA A 42 3.97 9.24 9.77
C ALA A 42 3.99 10.68 9.27
N ASP A 43 4.83 10.95 8.27
CA ASP A 43 5.03 12.24 7.61
C ASP A 43 4.34 12.34 6.25
N GLY A 44 3.43 11.41 5.95
CA GLY A 44 2.71 11.38 4.68
C GLY A 44 1.94 12.69 4.41
N TRP A 45 2.04 13.20 3.18
CA TRP A 45 1.42 14.45 2.74
C TRP A 45 -0.08 14.55 3.09
N SER A 46 -0.84 13.48 2.82
CA SER A 46 -2.28 13.45 3.12
C SER A 46 -2.54 13.57 4.62
N ARG A 47 -1.72 12.89 5.44
CA ARG A 47 -1.81 12.93 6.89
C ARG A 47 -1.49 14.33 7.43
N LEU A 48 -0.39 14.94 6.99
CA LEU A 48 0.02 16.27 7.43
C LEU A 48 -1.04 17.34 7.09
N ASN A 49 -1.65 17.26 5.89
CA ASN A 49 -2.73 18.15 5.52
C ASN A 49 -4.00 17.92 6.36
N ALA A 50 -4.38 16.67 6.62
CA ALA A 50 -5.52 16.38 7.48
C ALA A 50 -5.32 16.92 8.92
N ILE A 51 -4.11 16.80 9.46
CA ILE A 51 -3.76 17.35 10.78
C ILE A 51 -3.84 18.90 10.75
N ARG A 52 -3.30 19.52 9.70
CA ARG A 52 -3.33 20.98 9.57
C ARG A 52 -4.75 21.52 9.51
N ASP A 53 -5.63 20.85 8.80
CA ASP A 53 -7.00 21.34 8.52
C ASP A 53 -8.01 20.94 9.63
N GLY A 54 -7.85 19.77 10.25
CA GLY A 54 -8.81 19.23 11.23
C GLY A 54 -8.20 18.74 12.55
N GLY A 55 -6.90 18.96 12.77
CA GLY A 55 -6.17 18.46 13.94
C GLY A 55 -6.03 16.93 13.95
N THR A 56 -5.39 16.43 14.97
CA THR A 56 -5.20 14.97 15.16
C THR A 56 -6.51 14.23 15.42
N GLU A 57 -7.55 14.93 15.90
CA GLU A 57 -8.85 14.32 16.21
C GLU A 57 -9.52 13.77 14.95
N SER A 58 -9.36 14.42 13.79
CA SER A 58 -9.88 13.93 12.52
C SER A 58 -9.34 12.55 12.13
N LEU A 59 -8.07 12.28 12.44
CA LEU A 59 -7.44 10.99 12.20
C LEU A 59 -7.91 9.91 13.19
N LEU A 60 -8.11 10.30 14.45
CA LEU A 60 -8.65 9.41 15.48
C LEU A 60 -10.09 9.01 15.15
N GLU A 61 -10.90 9.96 14.72
CA GLU A 61 -12.27 9.70 14.28
C GLU A 61 -12.29 8.73 13.09
N ALA A 62 -11.45 8.95 12.09
CA ALA A 62 -11.31 8.03 10.96
C ALA A 62 -10.91 6.63 11.41
N SER A 63 -9.96 6.50 12.34
CA SER A 63 -9.55 5.20 12.88
C SER A 63 -10.70 4.49 13.62
N ARG A 64 -11.53 5.20 14.35
CA ARG A 64 -12.70 4.64 15.04
C ARG A 64 -13.72 4.02 14.08
N THR A 65 -13.74 4.47 12.82
CA THR A 65 -14.60 3.88 11.78
C THR A 65 -14.07 2.57 11.20
N LEU A 66 -12.89 2.13 11.63
CA LEU A 66 -12.17 0.95 11.13
C LEU A 66 -11.88 -0.07 12.24
N PRO A 67 -12.92 -0.56 12.95
CA PRO A 67 -12.72 -1.45 14.09
C PRO A 67 -12.06 -2.77 13.67
N GLY A 68 -11.09 -3.21 14.47
CA GLY A 68 -10.38 -4.48 14.24
C GLY A 68 -9.34 -4.46 13.13
N ILE A 69 -9.05 -3.30 12.54
CA ILE A 69 -7.91 -3.09 11.64
C ILE A 69 -6.77 -2.50 12.46
N ASP A 70 -5.60 -3.13 12.41
CA ASP A 70 -4.39 -2.65 13.10
C ASP A 70 -3.70 -1.61 12.22
N ILE A 71 -3.80 -0.34 12.59
CA ILE A 71 -3.24 0.78 11.82
C ILE A 71 -2.00 1.28 12.52
N ARG A 72 -0.87 1.16 11.85
CA ARG A 72 0.46 1.54 12.35
C ARG A 72 1.05 2.64 11.50
N GLN A 73 1.78 3.53 12.16
CA GLN A 73 2.54 4.57 11.47
C GLN A 73 4.00 4.20 11.44
N TYR A 74 4.65 4.45 10.30
CA TYR A 74 6.06 4.17 10.13
C TYR A 74 6.84 5.41 9.72
N GLY A 75 8.11 5.40 10.00
CA GLY A 75 9.11 6.38 9.59
C GLY A 75 10.41 5.69 9.23
N ALA A 76 11.51 6.42 9.27
CA ALA A 76 12.84 5.92 8.89
C ALA A 76 13.33 4.70 9.72
N SER A 77 12.76 4.49 10.90
CA SER A 77 13.13 3.36 11.80
C SER A 77 12.21 2.15 11.67
N LEU A 78 11.51 2.00 10.55
CA LEU A 78 10.63 0.85 10.33
C LEU A 78 11.45 -0.47 10.33
N ASP A 79 11.12 -1.35 11.27
CA ASP A 79 11.60 -2.72 11.26
C ASP A 79 10.73 -3.58 10.33
N LEU A 80 11.24 -3.82 9.13
CA LEU A 80 10.52 -4.61 8.12
C LEU A 80 10.42 -6.09 8.47
N ASP A 81 11.35 -6.65 9.23
CA ASP A 81 11.28 -8.05 9.62
C ASP A 81 10.13 -8.25 10.62
N GLN A 82 9.98 -7.33 11.57
CA GLN A 82 8.83 -7.31 12.47
C GLN A 82 7.52 -6.98 11.73
N ALA A 83 7.55 -6.05 10.79
CA ALA A 83 6.35 -5.62 10.07
C ALA A 83 5.75 -6.74 9.17
N LEU A 84 6.61 -7.59 8.62
CA LEU A 84 6.27 -8.66 7.69
C LEU A 84 6.18 -10.03 8.36
N ASP A 85 6.42 -10.10 9.68
CA ASP A 85 6.35 -11.35 10.42
C ASP A 85 4.96 -11.98 10.30
N ASP A 86 4.91 -13.29 10.01
CA ASP A 86 3.68 -14.07 9.79
C ASP A 86 2.71 -13.50 8.72
N ALA A 87 3.16 -12.62 7.83
CA ALA A 87 2.34 -12.16 6.72
C ALA A 87 2.07 -13.28 5.71
N ASP A 88 0.80 -13.42 5.29
CA ASP A 88 0.42 -14.29 4.18
C ASP A 88 0.38 -13.52 2.86
N VAL A 89 -0.11 -12.27 2.90
CA VAL A 89 -0.21 -11.39 1.74
C VAL A 89 0.29 -9.99 2.11
N VAL A 90 1.18 -9.45 1.29
CA VAL A 90 1.69 -8.09 1.44
C VAL A 90 1.30 -7.28 0.20
N VAL A 91 0.65 -6.15 0.40
CA VAL A 91 0.25 -5.23 -0.67
C VAL A 91 0.97 -3.90 -0.48
N VAL A 92 1.76 -3.51 -1.46
CA VAL A 92 2.55 -2.28 -1.41
C VAL A 92 2.05 -1.28 -2.44
N HIS A 93 1.63 -0.13 -1.96
CA HIS A 93 1.08 0.94 -2.78
C HIS A 93 2.18 1.73 -3.49
N GLU A 94 1.95 2.14 -4.73
CA GLU A 94 2.88 2.92 -5.56
C GLU A 94 3.35 4.26 -4.94
N TRP A 95 2.58 4.79 -3.98
CA TRP A 95 2.90 6.04 -3.29
C TRP A 95 3.96 5.91 -2.20
N ASN A 96 4.39 4.70 -1.91
CA ASN A 96 5.51 4.50 -0.99
C ASN A 96 6.84 4.88 -1.65
N ALA A 97 7.84 5.12 -0.83
CA ALA A 97 9.20 5.40 -1.29
C ALA A 97 9.75 4.19 -2.07
N ALA A 98 10.49 4.44 -3.14
CA ALA A 98 11.02 3.38 -4.00
C ALA A 98 11.94 2.41 -3.25
N ASP A 99 12.74 2.93 -2.31
CA ASP A 99 13.62 2.13 -1.46
C ASP A 99 12.84 1.18 -0.53
N LEU A 100 11.68 1.58 -0.03
CA LEU A 100 10.81 0.70 0.75
C LEU A 100 10.25 -0.43 -0.12
N ILE A 101 9.77 -0.09 -1.31
CA ILE A 101 9.25 -1.07 -2.29
C ILE A 101 10.32 -2.10 -2.63
N GLU A 102 11.51 -1.65 -2.96
CA GLU A 102 12.68 -2.49 -3.25
C GLU A 102 13.05 -3.39 -2.07
N GLN A 103 13.15 -2.85 -0.86
CA GLN A 103 13.50 -3.62 0.33
C GLN A 103 12.48 -4.73 0.64
N ILE A 104 11.19 -4.50 0.42
CA ILE A 104 10.16 -5.53 0.57
C ILE A 104 10.30 -6.58 -0.52
N GLY A 105 10.52 -6.18 -1.78
CA GLY A 105 10.79 -7.06 -2.91
C GLY A 105 11.99 -7.98 -2.66
N TRP A 106 13.08 -7.43 -2.15
CA TRP A 106 14.27 -8.20 -1.79
C TRP A 106 14.02 -9.29 -0.73
N ARG A 107 13.14 -9.04 0.24
CA ARG A 107 12.76 -10.07 1.22
C ARG A 107 12.02 -11.22 0.56
N ARG A 108 11.13 -10.92 -0.40
CA ARG A 108 10.42 -11.95 -1.17
C ARG A 108 11.38 -12.79 -2.02
N ILE A 109 12.33 -12.16 -2.71
CA ILE A 109 13.38 -12.84 -3.49
C ILE A 109 14.23 -13.77 -2.61
N ARG A 110 14.51 -13.38 -1.36
CA ARG A 110 15.28 -14.17 -0.40
C ARG A 110 14.48 -15.30 0.27
N GLY A 111 13.24 -15.54 -0.17
CA GLY A 111 12.43 -16.68 0.24
C GLY A 111 11.43 -16.40 1.34
N ALA A 112 11.08 -15.14 1.60
CA ALA A 112 9.94 -14.84 2.47
C ALA A 112 8.65 -15.48 1.90
N PRO A 113 7.80 -16.11 2.75
CA PRO A 113 6.73 -16.99 2.27
C PRO A 113 5.46 -16.24 1.79
N PHE A 114 5.35 -14.94 2.06
CA PHE A 114 4.16 -14.16 1.71
C PHE A 114 4.01 -13.95 0.20
N THR A 115 2.78 -13.83 -0.27
CA THR A 115 2.49 -13.32 -1.61
C THR A 115 2.67 -11.80 -1.62
N LEU A 116 3.46 -11.27 -2.55
CA LEU A 116 3.76 -9.84 -2.64
C LEU A 116 3.11 -9.21 -3.87
N LEU A 117 2.25 -8.21 -3.65
CA LEU A 117 1.51 -7.52 -4.69
C LEU A 117 1.84 -6.02 -4.68
N PHE A 118 2.14 -5.48 -5.86
CA PHE A 118 2.24 -4.04 -6.08
C PHE A 118 0.86 -3.48 -6.44
N HIS A 119 0.48 -2.34 -5.87
CA HIS A 119 -0.82 -1.74 -6.13
C HIS A 119 -0.66 -0.35 -6.72
N ASP A 120 -0.93 -0.22 -8.02
CA ASP A 120 -0.99 1.06 -8.73
C ASP A 120 -2.43 1.57 -8.78
N THR A 121 -2.65 2.71 -8.16
CA THR A 121 -3.96 3.37 -8.08
C THR A 121 -4.03 4.67 -8.87
N HIS A 122 -3.02 4.94 -9.69
CA HIS A 122 -2.89 6.23 -10.36
C HIS A 122 -2.79 6.08 -11.88
N HIS A 123 -2.96 7.17 -12.58
CA HIS A 123 -2.83 7.21 -14.04
C HIS A 123 -1.38 7.42 -14.54
N ARG A 124 -0.37 7.36 -13.67
CA ARG A 124 1.04 7.65 -14.02
C ARG A 124 1.58 6.75 -15.10
N ALA A 125 1.15 5.49 -15.14
CA ALA A 125 1.52 4.58 -16.21
C ALA A 125 1.19 5.13 -17.61
N VAL A 126 0.18 6.00 -17.71
CA VAL A 126 -0.22 6.68 -18.95
C VAL A 126 0.45 8.04 -19.10
N THR A 127 0.45 8.87 -18.03
CA THR A 127 0.79 10.30 -18.12
C THR A 127 2.25 10.61 -17.80
N ALA A 128 2.93 9.74 -17.04
CA ALA A 128 4.31 9.92 -16.61
C ALA A 128 5.00 8.56 -16.40
N PRO A 129 5.09 7.70 -17.45
CA PRO A 129 5.59 6.33 -17.30
C PRO A 129 7.00 6.26 -16.71
N HIS A 130 7.84 7.25 -16.96
CA HIS A 130 9.19 7.34 -16.40
C HIS A 130 9.20 7.38 -14.84
N GLU A 131 8.12 7.81 -14.22
CA GLU A 131 8.02 7.77 -12.75
C GLU A 131 7.87 6.35 -12.20
N LEU A 132 7.40 5.41 -13.02
CA LEU A 132 7.26 4.01 -12.62
C LEU A 132 8.55 3.20 -12.84
N GLU A 133 9.44 3.65 -13.73
CA GLU A 133 10.73 3.00 -13.99
C GLU A 133 11.64 2.99 -12.76
N ARG A 134 11.35 3.83 -11.77
CA ARG A 134 12.09 3.86 -10.49
C ARG A 134 11.77 2.69 -9.57
N PHE A 135 10.71 1.93 -9.83
CA PHE A 135 10.30 0.81 -8.99
C PHE A 135 10.89 -0.50 -9.50
N ASP A 136 11.65 -1.18 -8.65
CA ASP A 136 12.05 -2.56 -8.89
C ASP A 136 10.92 -3.50 -8.43
N LEU A 137 10.22 -4.09 -9.38
CA LEU A 137 9.11 -5.02 -9.15
C LEU A 137 9.52 -6.49 -9.31
N GLN A 138 10.80 -6.80 -9.43
CA GLN A 138 11.30 -8.15 -9.69
C GLN A 138 10.89 -9.16 -8.60
N GLY A 139 10.76 -8.70 -7.35
CA GLY A 139 10.32 -9.54 -6.24
C GLY A 139 8.80 -9.68 -6.10
N PHE A 140 8.03 -9.03 -6.95
CA PHE A 140 6.56 -9.02 -6.82
C PHE A 140 5.93 -10.19 -7.59
N ASP A 141 4.96 -10.84 -6.96
CA ASP A 141 4.20 -11.95 -7.55
C ASP A 141 3.12 -11.46 -8.53
N GLY A 142 2.75 -10.18 -8.47
CA GLY A 142 1.79 -9.56 -9.37
C GLY A 142 1.54 -8.08 -9.11
N VAL A 143 0.80 -7.45 -10.00
CA VAL A 143 0.41 -6.04 -9.93
C VAL A 143 -1.11 -5.92 -9.94
N LEU A 144 -1.65 -5.15 -9.01
CA LEU A 144 -3.06 -4.76 -8.97
C LEU A 144 -3.19 -3.38 -9.59
N VAL A 145 -4.00 -3.25 -10.62
CA VAL A 145 -4.19 -2.00 -11.37
C VAL A 145 -5.67 -1.69 -11.60
N PHE A 146 -5.99 -0.42 -11.81
CA PHE A 146 -7.34 0.00 -12.15
C PHE A 146 -7.63 -0.17 -13.65
N GLY A 147 -8.23 -1.31 -13.97
CA GLY A 147 -8.80 -1.56 -15.28
C GLY A 147 -7.81 -2.03 -16.35
N GLU A 148 -8.38 -2.45 -17.47
CA GLU A 148 -7.67 -3.15 -18.53
C GLU A 148 -6.60 -2.28 -19.23
N VAL A 149 -6.81 -0.97 -19.31
CA VAL A 149 -5.84 -0.06 -19.95
C VAL A 149 -4.51 -0.07 -19.21
N LEU A 150 -4.53 0.10 -17.89
CA LEU A 150 -3.30 0.05 -17.08
C LEU A 150 -2.69 -1.35 -17.10
N ARG A 151 -3.52 -2.39 -17.02
CA ARG A 151 -3.06 -3.78 -17.10
C ARG A 151 -2.25 -4.01 -18.38
N GLN A 152 -2.76 -3.60 -19.53
CA GLN A 152 -2.06 -3.76 -20.81
C GLN A 152 -0.75 -2.97 -20.85
N ILE A 153 -0.69 -1.78 -20.28
CA ILE A 153 0.53 -0.99 -20.21
C ILE A 153 1.60 -1.71 -19.38
N TYR A 154 1.26 -2.22 -18.20
CA TYR A 154 2.21 -2.96 -17.36
C TYR A 154 2.77 -4.18 -18.06
N LEU A 155 1.93 -4.95 -18.77
CA LEU A 155 2.36 -6.12 -19.54
C LEU A 155 3.22 -5.74 -20.74
N GLN A 156 2.83 -4.72 -21.51
CA GLN A 156 3.54 -4.28 -22.72
C GLN A 156 4.91 -3.67 -22.43
N LEU A 157 5.03 -2.94 -21.33
CA LEU A 157 6.29 -2.32 -20.92
C LEU A 157 7.19 -3.27 -20.10
N GLY A 158 6.72 -4.49 -19.82
CA GLY A 158 7.48 -5.48 -19.08
C GLY A 158 7.73 -5.10 -17.62
N TRP A 159 6.91 -4.21 -17.05
CA TRP A 159 7.02 -3.85 -15.63
C TRP A 159 6.50 -4.96 -14.70
N ALA A 160 5.61 -5.80 -15.21
CA ALA A 160 5.15 -6.99 -14.51
C ALA A 160 4.80 -8.08 -15.51
N ASP A 161 5.07 -9.33 -15.15
CA ASP A 161 4.64 -10.50 -15.91
C ASP A 161 3.16 -10.83 -15.67
N ARG A 162 2.61 -10.31 -14.57
CA ARG A 162 1.22 -10.52 -14.13
C ARG A 162 0.61 -9.22 -13.62
N ALA A 163 -0.48 -8.80 -14.22
CA ALA A 163 -1.24 -7.62 -13.83
C ALA A 163 -2.75 -7.92 -13.89
#